data_1e8b5c5a3a3f99a42b9afa887ecf7b08
#
_entry.id   1e8b5c5a3a3f99a42b9afa887ecf7b08
#
_cell.length_a   1.000
_cell.length_b   1.000
_cell.length_c   1.000
_cell.angle_alpha   90.00
_cell.angle_beta   90.00
_cell.angle_gamma   90.00
#
_symmetry.space_group_name_H-M   'P 1'
#
loop_
_entity.id
_entity.type
_entity.pdbx_description
1 polymer ?
#
loop_
_entity_poly.entity_id
_entity_poly.type
_entity_poly.pdbx_seq_one_letter_code
_entity_poly.pdbx_strand_id
1 'polypeptide(L)'
;MDFTPIIPTELSSGNIIQELLVLSEEVVVKSAMLEANYNPIVINAIRDMLRNVNSYYSNQIEAEGTHPIDTEKAMRKEYSLDDKERKLQMLSVAHVKTQESLEKSITQGTNPLSKNFIKDIHKIFYSQESMDNFLTVSNETRTVNMIPGELRNDNVKVANHIAPSYDEVEHLMNQFESLYKLYPYMTISQKLIYVLSSHHRLVWIHPFLDGNGRVSRLFLDAFLHSIGIRGYGLWNISRGLSRDVKNYKANLNYADMIRQGNQDGRGHLSNRGLEQFVRFMLKTALDQIEYMSTCLKLNSLSERIEKYCHRANASFLRINPLPQGSDKLFKALLLKGEVQRGEEVQEIIGMKKTYSSKLVSELLDRYYLVSDGPRKALRINFNAHFASQLFPELMPPEKS
;
A
#
# COMPACT_ATOMS: atom_id res chain seq x y z
N MET A 1 -26.93 -13.00 -9.73
CA MET A 1 -26.67 -13.13 -8.25
C MET A 1 -26.70 -11.76 -7.61
N ASP A 2 -27.10 -11.64 -6.34
CA ASP A 2 -27.16 -10.37 -5.62
C ASP A 2 -26.37 -10.45 -4.33
N PHE A 3 -25.73 -9.36 -3.93
CA PHE A 3 -25.08 -9.23 -2.62
C PHE A 3 -25.53 -7.95 -1.91
N THR A 4 -25.37 -7.91 -0.60
CA THR A 4 -25.67 -6.72 0.21
C THR A 4 -24.42 -6.26 0.94
N PRO A 5 -24.20 -4.93 1.10
CA PRO A 5 -23.17 -4.42 1.99
C PRO A 5 -23.56 -4.59 3.45
N ILE A 6 -22.59 -4.49 4.33
CA ILE A 6 -22.88 -4.24 5.75
C ILE A 6 -23.34 -2.79 5.87
N ILE A 7 -24.55 -2.57 6.40
CA ILE A 7 -25.09 -1.24 6.64
C ILE A 7 -24.76 -0.83 8.09
N PRO A 8 -23.77 0.04 8.35
CA PRO A 8 -23.35 0.38 9.71
C PRO A 8 -24.39 1.14 10.53
N THR A 9 -25.45 1.61 9.86
CA THR A 9 -26.56 2.37 10.49
C THR A 9 -27.75 1.51 10.87
N GLU A 10 -27.83 0.25 10.42
CA GLU A 10 -28.89 -0.65 10.80
C GLU A 10 -28.57 -1.31 12.15
N LEU A 11 -29.32 -0.95 13.18
CA LEU A 11 -29.26 -1.52 14.53
C LEU A 11 -29.77 -2.97 14.60
N SER A 12 -29.98 -3.62 13.48
CA SER A 12 -30.76 -4.86 13.38
C SER A 12 -30.07 -6.13 13.91
N SER A 13 -28.78 -6.12 14.13
CA SER A 13 -28.05 -7.28 14.69
C SER A 13 -27.25 -6.99 15.97
N GLY A 14 -27.51 -5.86 16.60
CA GLY A 14 -27.09 -5.53 17.97
C GLY A 14 -25.57 -5.49 18.18
N ASN A 15 -24.99 -6.57 18.66
CA ASN A 15 -23.64 -6.57 19.23
C ASN A 15 -22.51 -6.59 18.17
N ILE A 16 -22.70 -7.22 17.01
CA ILE A 16 -21.63 -7.40 16.02
C ILE A 16 -21.29 -6.08 15.30
N ILE A 17 -22.33 -5.33 14.91
CA ILE A 17 -22.12 -4.01 14.26
C ILE A 17 -21.49 -3.04 15.25
N GLN A 18 -21.90 -3.08 16.52
CA GLN A 18 -21.30 -2.27 17.57
C GLN A 18 -19.81 -2.56 17.72
N GLU A 19 -19.41 -3.84 17.75
CA GLU A 19 -17.99 -4.24 17.80
C GLU A 19 -17.21 -3.70 16.61
N LEU A 20 -17.74 -3.80 15.39
CA LEU A 20 -17.07 -3.29 14.20
C LEU A 20 -16.91 -1.76 14.23
N LEU A 21 -17.91 -1.03 14.72
CA LEU A 21 -17.82 0.42 14.89
C LEU A 21 -16.75 0.80 15.91
N VAL A 22 -16.67 0.13 17.06
CA VAL A 22 -15.62 0.36 18.07
C VAL A 22 -14.23 0.09 17.49
N LEU A 23 -14.04 -1.04 16.82
CA LEU A 23 -12.75 -1.35 16.16
C LEU A 23 -12.40 -0.34 15.07
N SER A 24 -13.37 0.09 14.27
CA SER A 24 -13.10 1.07 13.21
C SER A 24 -12.78 2.46 13.77
N GLU A 25 -13.42 2.87 14.86
CA GLU A 25 -13.08 4.10 15.56
C GLU A 25 -11.65 4.04 16.15
N GLU A 26 -11.27 2.92 16.72
CA GLU A 26 -9.91 2.69 17.22
C GLU A 26 -8.87 2.81 16.09
N VAL A 27 -9.14 2.25 14.91
CA VAL A 27 -8.28 2.41 13.71
C VAL A 27 -8.14 3.89 13.35
N VAL A 28 -9.25 4.63 13.28
CA VAL A 28 -9.26 6.04 12.90
C VAL A 28 -8.45 6.88 13.89
N VAL A 29 -8.67 6.68 15.19
CA VAL A 29 -7.97 7.44 16.25
C VAL A 29 -6.47 7.11 16.28
N LYS A 30 -6.11 5.82 16.32
CA LYS A 30 -4.71 5.41 16.37
C LYS A 30 -3.94 5.79 15.10
N SER A 31 -4.58 5.72 13.93
CA SER A 31 -3.98 6.18 12.68
C SER A 31 -3.67 7.68 12.71
N ALA A 32 -4.60 8.51 13.19
CA ALA A 32 -4.38 9.94 13.32
C ALA A 32 -3.21 10.30 14.26
N MET A 33 -2.97 9.50 15.28
CA MET A 33 -1.85 9.70 16.21
C MET A 33 -0.48 9.50 15.56
N LEU A 34 -0.38 8.74 14.46
CA LEU A 34 0.89 8.55 13.75
C LEU A 34 1.44 9.83 13.14
N GLU A 35 0.56 10.74 12.72
CA GLU A 35 0.97 12.03 12.13
C GLU A 35 1.42 13.05 13.16
N ALA A 36 0.98 12.94 14.41
CA ALA A 36 1.04 14.02 15.39
C ALA A 36 2.46 14.49 15.74
N ASN A 37 3.47 13.66 15.55
CA ASN A 37 4.83 13.92 16.01
C ASN A 37 5.81 14.29 14.89
N TYR A 38 5.37 14.42 13.65
CA TYR A 38 6.25 14.65 12.51
C TYR A 38 5.84 15.85 11.66
N ASN A 39 6.85 16.50 11.07
CA ASN A 39 6.63 17.48 10.03
C ASN A 39 5.96 16.83 8.81
N PRO A 40 4.97 17.47 8.16
CA PRO A 40 4.30 16.91 6.95
C PRO A 40 5.26 16.50 5.83
N ILE A 41 6.41 17.18 5.69
CA ILE A 41 7.43 16.81 4.69
C ILE A 41 8.05 15.45 4.99
N VAL A 42 8.35 15.16 6.27
CA VAL A 42 8.87 13.86 6.71
C VAL A 42 7.82 12.76 6.54
N ILE A 43 6.55 13.07 6.85
CA ILE A 43 5.42 12.17 6.62
C ILE A 43 5.36 11.76 5.15
N ASN A 44 5.48 12.70 4.22
CA ASN A 44 5.49 12.41 2.79
C ASN A 44 6.67 11.53 2.38
N ALA A 45 7.88 11.79 2.91
CA ALA A 45 9.05 10.94 2.65
C ALA A 45 8.86 9.49 3.15
N ILE A 46 8.18 9.32 4.31
CA ILE A 46 7.84 7.99 4.82
C ILE A 46 6.77 7.32 3.93
N ARG A 47 5.76 8.06 3.49
CA ARG A 47 4.73 7.56 2.55
C ARG A 47 5.35 7.08 1.23
N ASP A 48 6.29 7.85 0.67
CA ASP A 48 6.99 7.50 -0.56
C ASP A 48 7.77 6.18 -0.41
N MET A 49 8.48 6.03 0.70
CA MET A 49 9.17 4.78 1.04
C MET A 49 8.18 3.61 1.20
N LEU A 50 7.04 3.84 1.87
CA LEU A 50 6.04 2.80 2.10
C LEU A 50 5.34 2.33 0.83
N ARG A 51 5.32 3.11 -0.28
CA ARG A 51 4.81 2.63 -1.58
C ARG A 51 5.64 1.44 -2.11
N ASN A 52 6.97 1.50 -2.01
CA ASN A 52 7.83 0.38 -2.40
C ASN A 52 7.59 -0.85 -1.52
N VAL A 53 7.39 -0.64 -0.22
CA VAL A 53 7.06 -1.70 0.73
C VAL A 53 5.69 -2.31 0.42
N ASN A 54 4.69 -1.49 0.10
CA ASN A 54 3.36 -1.94 -0.29
C ASN A 54 3.40 -2.79 -1.56
N SER A 55 4.18 -2.37 -2.56
CA SER A 55 4.39 -3.14 -3.78
C SER A 55 4.93 -4.53 -3.49
N TYR A 56 5.96 -4.64 -2.64
CA TYR A 56 6.51 -5.93 -2.24
C TYR A 56 5.44 -6.82 -1.63
N TYR A 57 4.76 -6.36 -0.57
CA TYR A 57 3.81 -7.18 0.17
C TYR A 57 2.55 -7.53 -0.64
N SER A 58 2.06 -6.60 -1.46
CA SER A 58 0.93 -6.89 -2.35
C SER A 58 1.28 -7.98 -3.37
N ASN A 59 2.45 -7.89 -4.02
CA ASN A 59 2.89 -8.91 -4.97
C ASN A 59 3.28 -10.23 -4.26
N GLN A 60 3.78 -10.17 -3.03
CA GLN A 60 4.13 -11.37 -2.25
C GLN A 60 2.90 -12.24 -1.91
N ILE A 61 1.71 -11.67 -1.77
CA ILE A 61 0.45 -12.43 -1.60
C ILE A 61 0.21 -13.36 -2.80
N GLU A 62 0.67 -12.96 -3.99
CA GLU A 62 0.62 -13.76 -5.22
C GLU A 62 1.94 -14.56 -5.47
N ALA A 63 2.84 -14.63 -4.49
CA ALA A 63 4.17 -15.23 -4.59
C ALA A 63 5.11 -14.56 -5.63
N GLU A 64 4.88 -13.29 -5.94
CA GLU A 64 5.61 -12.50 -6.96
C GLU A 64 6.31 -11.26 -6.38
N GLY A 65 6.62 -11.27 -5.08
CA GLY A 65 7.28 -10.15 -4.39
C GLY A 65 8.72 -9.94 -4.81
N THR A 66 9.09 -8.70 -5.08
CA THR A 66 10.47 -8.26 -5.35
C THR A 66 10.96 -7.39 -4.20
N HIS A 67 12.17 -7.67 -3.70
CA HIS A 67 12.74 -6.90 -2.60
C HIS A 67 12.73 -5.38 -2.90
N PRO A 68 12.36 -4.51 -1.95
CA PRO A 68 12.26 -3.07 -2.18
C PRO A 68 13.55 -2.42 -2.73
N ILE A 69 14.73 -2.92 -2.37
CA ILE A 69 16.01 -2.47 -2.96
C ILE A 69 16.04 -2.72 -4.47
N ASP A 70 15.58 -3.89 -4.92
CA ASP A 70 15.58 -4.25 -6.33
C ASP A 70 14.45 -3.52 -7.10
N THR A 71 13.36 -3.20 -6.41
CA THR A 71 12.32 -2.32 -6.95
C THR A 71 12.86 -0.91 -7.18
N GLU A 72 13.62 -0.34 -6.23
CA GLU A 72 14.25 0.98 -6.40
C GLU A 72 15.26 1.00 -7.57
N LYS A 73 16.07 -0.05 -7.73
CA LYS A 73 16.97 -0.18 -8.88
C LYS A 73 16.18 -0.16 -10.19
N ALA A 74 15.12 -0.97 -10.26
CA ALA A 74 14.27 -1.05 -11.44
C ALA A 74 13.55 0.28 -11.75
N MET A 75 13.15 1.05 -10.74
CA MET A 75 12.62 2.41 -10.89
C MET A 75 13.63 3.36 -11.58
N ARG A 76 14.94 3.11 -11.39
CA ARG A 76 16.04 3.80 -12.09
C ARG A 76 16.43 3.14 -13.41
N LYS A 77 15.64 2.16 -13.90
CA LYS A 77 15.91 1.35 -15.10
C LYS A 77 17.11 0.41 -14.97
N GLU A 78 17.54 0.10 -13.76
CA GLU A 78 18.60 -0.86 -13.43
C GLU A 78 17.97 -2.25 -13.20
N TYR A 79 17.58 -2.93 -14.27
CA TYR A 79 16.91 -4.24 -14.20
C TYR A 79 17.92 -5.38 -14.07
N SER A 80 17.48 -6.48 -13.45
CA SER A 80 18.24 -7.75 -13.39
C SER A 80 18.44 -8.32 -14.78
N LEU A 81 19.58 -8.98 -14.98
CA LEU A 81 19.87 -9.77 -16.20
C LEU A 81 19.09 -11.09 -16.20
N ASP A 82 18.69 -11.60 -15.06
CA ASP A 82 17.82 -12.78 -14.93
C ASP A 82 16.38 -12.43 -15.34
N ASP A 83 15.84 -13.16 -16.29
CA ASP A 83 14.53 -12.89 -16.88
C ASP A 83 13.38 -12.99 -15.86
N LYS A 84 13.48 -13.93 -14.92
CA LYS A 84 12.46 -14.13 -13.89
C LYS A 84 12.48 -12.96 -12.90
N GLU A 85 13.65 -12.59 -12.41
CA GLU A 85 13.80 -11.45 -11.49
C GLU A 85 13.39 -10.14 -12.17
N ARG A 86 13.77 -9.94 -13.44
CA ARG A 86 13.37 -8.77 -14.23
C ARG A 86 11.85 -8.66 -14.36
N LYS A 87 11.14 -9.76 -14.63
CA LYS A 87 9.67 -9.79 -14.66
C LYS A 87 9.07 -9.37 -13.33
N LEU A 88 9.57 -9.89 -12.21
CA LEU A 88 9.12 -9.50 -10.87
C LEU A 88 9.39 -8.03 -10.56
N GLN A 89 10.54 -7.50 -11.00
CA GLN A 89 10.86 -6.07 -10.92
C GLN A 89 9.86 -5.22 -11.71
N MET A 90 9.49 -5.64 -12.93
CA MET A 90 8.48 -4.95 -13.75
C MET A 90 7.12 -4.89 -13.06
N LEU A 91 6.65 -6.00 -12.49
CA LEU A 91 5.40 -6.04 -11.71
C LEU A 91 5.45 -5.07 -10.52
N SER A 92 6.58 -5.02 -9.83
CA SER A 92 6.76 -4.12 -8.68
C SER A 92 6.76 -2.65 -9.09
N VAL A 93 7.45 -2.30 -10.17
CA VAL A 93 7.45 -0.94 -10.73
C VAL A 93 6.05 -0.54 -11.21
N ALA A 94 5.34 -1.45 -11.90
CA ALA A 94 3.96 -1.21 -12.33
C ALA A 94 3.04 -0.94 -11.14
N HIS A 95 3.19 -1.68 -10.04
CA HIS A 95 2.41 -1.47 -8.82
C HIS A 95 2.67 -0.08 -8.21
N VAL A 96 3.94 0.32 -8.02
CA VAL A 96 4.31 1.63 -7.44
C VAL A 96 3.75 2.76 -8.30
N LYS A 97 3.96 2.74 -9.61
CA LYS A 97 3.47 3.77 -10.53
C LYS A 97 1.95 3.84 -10.58
N THR A 98 1.28 2.69 -10.49
CA THR A 98 -0.19 2.66 -10.44
C THR A 98 -0.67 3.31 -9.15
N GLN A 99 -0.09 2.96 -8.00
CA GLN A 99 -0.43 3.57 -6.72
C GLN A 99 -0.26 5.09 -6.73
N GLU A 100 0.86 5.61 -7.27
CA GLU A 100 1.08 7.05 -7.43
C GLU A 100 0.02 7.72 -8.32
N SER A 101 -0.38 7.06 -9.42
CA SER A 101 -1.41 7.57 -10.33
C SER A 101 -2.77 7.62 -9.64
N LEU A 102 -3.12 6.59 -8.86
CA LEU A 102 -4.39 6.53 -8.14
C LEU A 102 -4.47 7.58 -7.04
N GLU A 103 -3.41 7.82 -6.28
CA GLU A 103 -3.36 8.88 -5.27
C GLU A 103 -3.61 10.26 -5.88
N LYS A 104 -3.01 10.55 -7.06
CA LYS A 104 -3.27 11.79 -7.81
C LYS A 104 -4.73 11.90 -8.23
N SER A 105 -5.32 10.82 -8.76
CA SER A 105 -6.71 10.79 -9.19
C SER A 105 -7.67 11.03 -8.01
N ILE A 106 -7.41 10.40 -6.87
CA ILE A 106 -8.21 10.60 -5.64
C ILE A 106 -8.10 12.04 -5.14
N THR A 107 -6.90 12.63 -5.14
CA THR A 107 -6.68 14.02 -4.75
C THR A 107 -7.44 15.00 -5.68
N GLN A 108 -7.66 14.63 -6.94
CA GLN A 108 -8.46 15.38 -7.91
C GLN A 108 -9.98 15.14 -7.77
N GLY A 109 -10.41 14.32 -6.80
CA GLY A 109 -11.82 14.08 -6.51
C GLY A 109 -12.46 12.92 -7.29
N THR A 110 -11.65 12.04 -7.88
CA THR A 110 -12.18 10.85 -8.57
C THR A 110 -12.87 9.92 -7.58
N ASN A 111 -14.05 9.42 -7.92
CA ASN A 111 -14.78 8.45 -7.11
C ASN A 111 -14.19 7.04 -7.27
N PRO A 112 -13.57 6.47 -6.22
CA PRO A 112 -12.95 5.14 -6.29
C PRO A 112 -13.96 4.00 -6.46
N LEU A 113 -15.21 4.22 -6.16
CA LEU A 113 -16.27 3.20 -6.26
C LEU A 113 -16.82 3.02 -7.68
N SER A 114 -16.47 3.93 -8.60
CA SER A 114 -16.98 3.79 -9.95
C SER A 114 -16.38 2.57 -10.66
N LYS A 115 -17.21 1.86 -11.40
CA LYS A 115 -16.77 0.75 -12.26
C LYS A 115 -15.61 1.17 -13.16
N ASN A 116 -15.67 2.38 -13.71
CA ASN A 116 -14.62 2.90 -14.58
C ASN A 116 -13.28 3.08 -13.83
N PHE A 117 -13.30 3.57 -12.59
CA PHE A 117 -12.08 3.68 -11.79
C PHE A 117 -11.43 2.31 -11.56
N ILE A 118 -12.23 1.27 -11.27
CA ILE A 118 -11.72 -0.10 -11.09
C ILE A 118 -11.13 -0.64 -12.40
N LYS A 119 -11.77 -0.39 -13.54
CA LYS A 119 -11.23 -0.69 -14.87
C LYS A 119 -9.93 0.08 -15.15
N ASP A 120 -9.86 1.34 -14.75
CA ASP A 120 -8.67 2.19 -14.89
C ASP A 120 -7.49 1.69 -14.05
N ILE A 121 -7.72 1.17 -12.83
CA ILE A 121 -6.65 0.53 -12.03
C ILE A 121 -6.00 -0.60 -12.83
N HIS A 122 -6.80 -1.50 -13.37
CA HIS A 122 -6.30 -2.62 -14.19
C HIS A 122 -5.60 -2.12 -15.46
N LYS A 123 -6.20 -1.11 -16.14
CA LYS A 123 -5.62 -0.52 -17.33
C LYS A 123 -4.26 0.12 -17.05
N ILE A 124 -4.17 0.99 -16.03
CA ILE A 124 -2.92 1.68 -15.67
C ILE A 124 -1.83 0.67 -15.32
N PHE A 125 -2.17 -0.39 -14.57
CA PHE A 125 -1.23 -1.42 -14.17
C PHE A 125 -0.66 -2.18 -15.37
N TYR A 126 -1.52 -2.69 -16.24
CA TYR A 126 -1.13 -3.58 -17.35
C TYR A 126 -0.78 -2.85 -18.65
N SER A 127 -1.01 -1.54 -18.78
CA SER A 127 -0.56 -0.73 -19.92
C SER A 127 0.81 -0.10 -19.74
N GLN A 128 1.53 -0.43 -18.67
CA GLN A 128 2.89 0.07 -18.45
C GLN A 128 3.86 -0.57 -19.44
N GLU A 129 4.90 0.18 -19.80
CA GLU A 129 6.01 -0.34 -20.58
C GLU A 129 6.52 -1.66 -19.97
N SER A 130 6.74 -2.67 -20.77
CA SER A 130 7.23 -3.99 -20.38
C SER A 130 6.18 -4.95 -19.78
N MET A 131 4.90 -4.58 -19.76
CA MET A 131 3.83 -5.47 -19.23
C MET A 131 3.25 -6.42 -20.29
N ASP A 132 3.67 -6.34 -21.55
CA ASP A 132 3.14 -7.16 -22.65
C ASP A 132 3.20 -8.67 -22.37
N ASN A 133 4.26 -9.12 -21.71
CA ASN A 133 4.44 -10.53 -21.33
C ASN A 133 3.42 -11.04 -20.30
N PHE A 134 2.67 -10.13 -19.65
CA PHE A 134 1.64 -10.45 -18.67
C PHE A 134 0.22 -10.36 -19.23
N LEU A 135 0.07 -10.05 -20.51
CA LEU A 135 -1.23 -9.94 -21.16
C LEU A 135 -1.76 -11.28 -21.69
N THR A 136 -0.95 -12.33 -21.63
CA THR A 136 -1.34 -13.66 -22.07
C THR A 136 -1.65 -14.54 -20.86
N VAL A 137 -2.91 -14.90 -20.71
CA VAL A 137 -3.41 -15.79 -19.64
C VAL A 137 -3.61 -17.17 -20.21
N SER A 138 -2.94 -18.18 -19.65
CA SER A 138 -3.06 -19.57 -20.09
C SER A 138 -3.63 -20.43 -18.98
N ASN A 139 -4.55 -21.31 -19.32
CA ASN A 139 -5.00 -22.40 -18.48
C ASN A 139 -4.72 -23.75 -19.19
N GLU A 140 -5.13 -24.89 -18.59
CA GLU A 140 -4.88 -26.22 -19.14
C GLU A 140 -5.46 -26.46 -20.55
N THR A 141 -6.45 -25.67 -20.96
CA THR A 141 -7.22 -25.91 -22.19
C THR A 141 -7.00 -24.85 -23.26
N ARG A 142 -6.61 -23.62 -22.88
CA ARG A 142 -6.47 -22.52 -23.83
C ARG A 142 -5.61 -21.38 -23.32
N THR A 143 -5.22 -20.53 -24.26
CA THR A 143 -4.51 -19.27 -24.04
C THR A 143 -5.39 -18.12 -24.53
N VAL A 144 -5.59 -17.10 -23.71
CA VAL A 144 -6.43 -15.92 -24.00
C VAL A 144 -5.61 -14.66 -23.79
N ASN A 145 -5.74 -13.72 -24.68
CA ASN A 145 -5.12 -12.39 -24.51
C ASN A 145 -6.03 -11.50 -23.67
N MET A 146 -5.47 -10.99 -22.58
CA MET A 146 -6.13 -10.04 -21.69
C MET A 146 -5.95 -8.62 -22.25
N ILE A 147 -7.03 -7.85 -22.29
CA ILE A 147 -7.01 -6.44 -22.69
C ILE A 147 -7.01 -5.59 -21.42
N PRO A 148 -5.99 -4.72 -21.21
CA PRO A 148 -5.92 -3.86 -20.01
C PRO A 148 -7.19 -3.00 -19.85
N GLY A 149 -7.83 -3.13 -18.69
CA GLY A 149 -9.04 -2.39 -18.35
C GLY A 149 -10.36 -3.02 -18.83
N GLU A 150 -10.34 -4.11 -19.60
CA GLU A 150 -11.54 -4.79 -20.01
C GLU A 150 -12.00 -5.87 -19.02
N LEU A 151 -13.30 -5.92 -18.77
CA LEU A 151 -13.90 -6.99 -17.96
C LEU A 151 -13.73 -8.34 -18.67
N ARG A 152 -13.59 -9.40 -17.89
CA ARG A 152 -13.44 -10.74 -18.44
C ARG A 152 -14.65 -11.17 -19.28
N ASN A 153 -14.35 -11.84 -20.34
CA ASN A 153 -15.30 -12.46 -21.26
C ASN A 153 -15.28 -13.99 -21.15
N ASP A 154 -14.76 -14.52 -20.05
CA ASP A 154 -14.62 -15.93 -19.79
C ASP A 154 -14.76 -16.27 -18.30
N ASN A 155 -15.11 -17.50 -18.00
CA ASN A 155 -15.21 -17.99 -16.64
C ASN A 155 -13.84 -18.27 -16.05
N VAL A 156 -13.66 -17.84 -14.82
CA VAL A 156 -12.40 -18.01 -14.08
C VAL A 156 -12.65 -18.74 -12.76
N LYS A 157 -11.66 -19.51 -12.34
CA LYS A 157 -11.63 -20.20 -11.07
C LYS A 157 -10.27 -19.96 -10.41
N VAL A 158 -10.27 -19.57 -9.13
CA VAL A 158 -9.06 -19.33 -8.36
C VAL A 158 -9.07 -20.20 -7.11
N ALA A 159 -8.26 -21.24 -7.10
CA ALA A 159 -8.26 -22.24 -6.04
C ALA A 159 -9.68 -22.81 -5.81
N ASN A 160 -10.27 -22.56 -4.64
CA ASN A 160 -11.62 -23.01 -4.30
C ASN A 160 -12.72 -22.00 -4.67
N HIS A 161 -12.35 -20.75 -5.00
CA HIS A 161 -13.29 -19.73 -5.39
C HIS A 161 -13.73 -19.92 -6.85
N ILE A 162 -15.04 -20.10 -7.06
CA ILE A 162 -15.67 -20.10 -8.38
C ILE A 162 -16.30 -18.72 -8.53
N ALA A 163 -15.69 -17.89 -9.37
CA ALA A 163 -16.23 -16.55 -9.63
C ALA A 163 -17.60 -16.64 -10.32
N PRO A 164 -18.47 -15.62 -10.17
CA PRO A 164 -19.72 -15.52 -10.93
C PRO A 164 -19.49 -15.71 -12.43
N SER A 165 -20.52 -16.12 -13.18
CA SER A 165 -20.41 -16.25 -14.63
C SER A 165 -19.98 -14.92 -15.28
N TYR A 166 -19.19 -14.99 -16.36
CA TYR A 166 -18.68 -13.78 -17.01
C TYR A 166 -19.78 -12.83 -17.52
N ASP A 167 -20.93 -13.34 -17.91
CA ASP A 167 -22.10 -12.59 -18.37
C ASP A 167 -22.80 -11.83 -17.22
N GLU A 168 -22.58 -12.21 -15.96
CA GLU A 168 -23.07 -11.50 -14.77
C GLU A 168 -22.13 -10.37 -14.31
N VAL A 169 -20.85 -10.35 -14.73
CA VAL A 169 -19.85 -9.43 -14.22
C VAL A 169 -20.23 -7.96 -14.38
N GLU A 170 -20.73 -7.59 -15.56
CA GLU A 170 -21.16 -6.21 -15.83
C GLU A 170 -22.30 -5.78 -14.88
N HIS A 171 -23.29 -6.65 -14.68
CA HIS A 171 -24.38 -6.40 -13.73
C HIS A 171 -23.88 -6.27 -12.30
N LEU A 172 -23.00 -7.17 -11.85
CA LEU A 172 -22.46 -7.16 -10.51
C LEU A 172 -21.58 -5.94 -10.23
N MET A 173 -20.81 -5.46 -11.22
CA MET A 173 -20.03 -4.23 -11.11
C MET A 173 -20.92 -2.97 -10.99
N ASN A 174 -22.04 -2.92 -11.74
CA ASN A 174 -23.01 -1.84 -11.60
C ASN A 174 -23.72 -1.88 -10.22
N GLN A 175 -24.06 -3.07 -9.74
CA GLN A 175 -24.62 -3.28 -8.40
C GLN A 175 -23.62 -2.87 -7.33
N PHE A 176 -22.33 -3.23 -7.46
CA PHE A 176 -21.24 -2.83 -6.57
C PHE A 176 -21.16 -1.31 -6.43
N GLU A 177 -21.10 -0.58 -7.53
CA GLU A 177 -21.03 0.89 -7.55
C GLU A 177 -22.24 1.52 -6.84
N SER A 178 -23.45 0.98 -7.03
CA SER A 178 -24.67 1.51 -6.42
C SER A 178 -24.77 1.24 -4.93
N LEU A 179 -24.40 0.03 -4.49
CA LEU A 179 -24.56 -0.43 -3.10
C LEU A 179 -23.50 0.15 -2.14
N TYR A 180 -22.28 0.38 -2.62
CA TYR A 180 -21.19 0.92 -1.79
C TYR A 180 -21.07 2.43 -1.85
N LYS A 181 -22.07 3.13 -2.40
CA LYS A 181 -22.10 4.59 -2.43
C LYS A 181 -21.98 5.17 -1.02
N LEU A 182 -21.00 6.06 -0.85
CA LEU A 182 -20.82 6.79 0.40
C LEU A 182 -21.80 7.96 0.49
N TYR A 183 -22.36 8.17 1.66
CA TYR A 183 -23.26 9.28 1.93
C TYR A 183 -22.57 10.34 2.80
N PRO A 184 -22.88 11.64 2.63
CA PRO A 184 -22.23 12.73 3.36
C PRO A 184 -22.38 12.63 4.89
N TYR A 185 -23.46 12.01 5.38
CA TYR A 185 -23.72 11.85 6.82
C TYR A 185 -22.95 10.68 7.47
N MET A 186 -22.29 9.84 6.69
CA MET A 186 -21.50 8.73 7.26
C MET A 186 -20.24 9.24 7.94
N THR A 187 -19.99 8.74 9.15
CA THR A 187 -18.72 8.95 9.87
C THR A 187 -17.57 8.24 9.13
N ILE A 188 -16.32 8.64 9.41
CA ILE A 188 -15.14 7.95 8.85
C ILE A 188 -15.12 6.49 9.26
N SER A 189 -15.51 6.17 10.51
CA SER A 189 -15.59 4.79 10.99
C SER A 189 -16.61 3.95 10.21
N GLN A 190 -17.78 4.50 9.92
CA GLN A 190 -18.76 3.85 9.06
C GLN A 190 -18.25 3.66 7.63
N LYS A 191 -17.63 4.68 7.04
CA LYS A 191 -17.00 4.58 5.71
C LYS A 191 -15.94 3.50 5.68
N LEU A 192 -15.13 3.38 6.74
CA LEU A 192 -14.09 2.35 6.82
C LEU A 192 -14.67 0.93 6.75
N ILE A 193 -15.79 0.65 7.42
CA ILE A 193 -16.49 -0.64 7.32
C ILE A 193 -16.92 -0.91 5.88
N TYR A 194 -17.46 0.12 5.18
CA TYR A 194 -17.83 0.01 3.77
C TYR A 194 -16.64 -0.29 2.87
N VAL A 195 -15.53 0.41 3.07
CA VAL A 195 -14.28 0.18 2.32
C VAL A 195 -13.82 -1.26 2.46
N LEU A 196 -13.74 -1.76 3.69
CA LEU A 196 -13.23 -3.11 3.95
C LEU A 196 -14.18 -4.20 3.43
N SER A 197 -15.50 -3.98 3.55
CA SER A 197 -16.49 -4.92 3.01
C SER A 197 -16.52 -4.91 1.48
N SER A 198 -16.35 -3.76 0.84
CA SER A 198 -16.28 -3.63 -0.62
C SER A 198 -15.07 -4.36 -1.20
N HIS A 199 -13.94 -4.36 -0.49
CA HIS A 199 -12.75 -5.11 -0.93
C HIS A 199 -13.07 -6.60 -1.13
N HIS A 200 -13.74 -7.24 -0.17
CA HIS A 200 -14.16 -8.63 -0.33
C HIS A 200 -15.06 -8.82 -1.55
N ARG A 201 -16.08 -7.97 -1.69
CA ARG A 201 -17.05 -8.12 -2.77
C ARG A 201 -16.42 -7.93 -4.16
N LEU A 202 -15.43 -7.03 -4.29
CA LEU A 202 -14.66 -6.88 -5.52
C LEU A 202 -13.81 -8.12 -5.82
N VAL A 203 -13.16 -8.70 -4.80
CA VAL A 203 -12.41 -9.96 -4.93
C VAL A 203 -13.34 -11.09 -5.36
N TRP A 204 -14.54 -11.17 -4.78
CA TRP A 204 -15.54 -12.20 -5.11
C TRP A 204 -16.10 -12.07 -6.54
N ILE A 205 -16.40 -10.84 -7.01
CA ILE A 205 -16.84 -10.60 -8.40
C ILE A 205 -15.77 -11.05 -9.39
N HIS A 206 -14.50 -10.85 -9.06
CA HIS A 206 -13.34 -11.24 -9.87
C HIS A 206 -13.44 -10.71 -11.30
N PRO A 207 -13.49 -9.40 -11.53
CA PRO A 207 -13.94 -8.81 -12.79
C PRO A 207 -13.01 -8.98 -13.98
N PHE A 208 -11.76 -9.38 -13.79
CA PHE A 208 -10.75 -9.48 -14.86
C PHE A 208 -10.30 -10.93 -15.09
N LEU A 209 -9.66 -11.18 -16.23
CA LEU A 209 -9.07 -12.50 -16.52
C LEU A 209 -7.90 -12.84 -15.61
N ASP A 210 -7.09 -11.84 -15.26
CA ASP A 210 -5.98 -11.94 -14.31
C ASP A 210 -5.82 -10.61 -13.53
N GLY A 211 -4.95 -10.61 -12.50
CA GLY A 211 -4.61 -9.41 -11.71
C GLY A 211 -5.65 -8.95 -10.71
N ASN A 212 -6.74 -9.69 -10.51
CA ASN A 212 -7.83 -9.30 -9.60
C ASN A 212 -7.35 -9.06 -8.17
N GLY A 213 -6.43 -9.86 -7.65
CA GLY A 213 -5.86 -9.69 -6.32
C GLY A 213 -5.11 -8.36 -6.17
N ARG A 214 -4.25 -8.03 -7.14
CA ARG A 214 -3.50 -6.76 -7.17
C ARG A 214 -4.43 -5.55 -7.33
N VAL A 215 -5.36 -5.63 -8.28
CA VAL A 215 -6.34 -4.56 -8.52
C VAL A 215 -7.20 -4.31 -7.29
N SER A 216 -7.70 -5.35 -6.63
CA SER A 216 -8.53 -5.17 -5.44
C SER A 216 -7.77 -4.60 -4.24
N ARG A 217 -6.47 -4.89 -4.08
CA ARG A 217 -5.63 -4.26 -3.05
C ARG A 217 -5.26 -2.82 -3.38
N LEU A 218 -5.00 -2.49 -4.65
CA LEU A 218 -4.83 -1.11 -5.12
C LEU A 218 -6.13 -0.30 -4.98
N PHE A 219 -7.27 -0.90 -5.30
CA PHE A 219 -8.59 -0.31 -5.05
C PHE A 219 -8.81 -0.03 -3.56
N LEU A 220 -8.51 -1.01 -2.70
CA LEU A 220 -8.61 -0.86 -1.25
C LEU A 220 -7.77 0.32 -0.75
N ASP A 221 -6.52 0.41 -1.21
CA ASP A 221 -5.60 1.48 -0.85
C ASP A 221 -6.12 2.86 -1.30
N ALA A 222 -6.54 2.99 -2.56
CA ALA A 222 -7.12 4.21 -3.10
C ALA A 222 -8.41 4.62 -2.37
N PHE A 223 -9.27 3.65 -2.03
CA PHE A 223 -10.52 3.94 -1.34
C PHE A 223 -10.27 4.36 0.12
N LEU A 224 -9.35 3.71 0.84
CA LEU A 224 -8.92 4.14 2.18
C LEU A 224 -8.36 5.56 2.17
N HIS A 225 -7.59 5.92 1.14
CA HIS A 225 -7.10 7.28 0.96
C HIS A 225 -8.24 8.30 0.77
N SER A 226 -9.25 7.94 -0.02
CA SER A 226 -10.38 8.83 -0.37
C SER A 226 -11.31 9.17 0.79
N ILE A 227 -11.42 8.31 1.79
CA ILE A 227 -12.30 8.56 2.95
C ILE A 227 -11.69 9.48 4.01
N GLY A 228 -10.43 9.92 3.83
CA GLY A 228 -9.80 10.94 4.64
C GLY A 228 -9.36 10.47 6.03
N ILE A 229 -8.92 9.23 6.17
CA ILE A 229 -8.31 8.76 7.44
C ILE A 229 -6.97 9.46 7.63
N ARG A 230 -6.87 10.29 8.67
CA ARG A 230 -5.61 10.93 9.05
C ARG A 230 -4.57 9.88 9.40
N GLY A 231 -3.31 10.10 8.99
CA GLY A 231 -2.23 9.14 9.17
C GLY A 231 -2.25 7.96 8.19
N TYR A 232 -3.28 7.87 7.32
CA TYR A 232 -3.25 6.86 6.26
C TYR A 232 -2.05 7.07 5.31
N GLY A 233 -1.46 5.98 4.85
CA GLY A 233 -0.19 5.98 4.12
C GLY A 233 1.05 5.88 5.02
N LEU A 234 0.91 6.03 6.36
CA LEU A 234 1.96 5.70 7.34
C LEU A 234 1.89 4.25 7.85
N TRP A 235 0.93 3.50 7.42
CA TRP A 235 0.77 2.07 7.69
C TRP A 235 0.24 1.36 6.45
N ASN A 236 0.42 0.04 6.39
CA ASN A 236 0.16 -0.72 5.18
C ASN A 236 -0.59 -2.02 5.51
N ILE A 237 -1.82 -2.11 5.01
CA ILE A 237 -2.66 -3.30 5.24
C ILE A 237 -2.12 -4.52 4.48
N SER A 238 -1.54 -4.33 3.27
CA SER A 238 -1.00 -5.44 2.47
C SER A 238 0.14 -6.17 3.20
N ARG A 239 0.95 -5.44 4.01
CA ARG A 239 1.96 -6.07 4.87
C ARG A 239 1.32 -7.00 5.88
N GLY A 240 0.25 -6.59 6.55
CA GLY A 240 -0.48 -7.43 7.50
C GLY A 240 -1.07 -8.67 6.83
N LEU A 241 -1.70 -8.50 5.66
CA LEU A 241 -2.27 -9.60 4.88
C LEU A 241 -1.19 -10.58 4.38
N SER A 242 -0.04 -10.07 3.95
CA SER A 242 1.07 -10.88 3.45
C SER A 242 1.78 -11.67 4.55
N ARG A 243 1.78 -11.20 5.81
CA ARG A 243 2.36 -11.93 6.94
C ARG A 243 1.54 -13.17 7.33
N ASP A 244 0.26 -13.18 7.00
CA ASP A 244 -0.63 -14.33 7.22
C ASP A 244 -1.58 -14.53 6.03
N VAL A 245 -0.99 -14.82 4.86
CA VAL A 245 -1.74 -15.07 3.61
C VAL A 245 -2.75 -16.20 3.77
N LYS A 246 -2.41 -17.22 4.55
CA LYS A 246 -3.31 -18.36 4.79
C LYS A 246 -4.60 -17.91 5.48
N ASN A 247 -4.48 -17.12 6.53
CA ASN A 247 -5.63 -16.60 7.28
C ASN A 247 -6.43 -15.57 6.45
N TYR A 248 -5.74 -14.72 5.68
CA TYR A 248 -6.41 -13.80 4.74
C TYR A 248 -7.28 -14.59 3.74
N LYS A 249 -6.71 -15.60 3.07
CA LYS A 249 -7.45 -16.46 2.12
C LYS A 249 -8.58 -17.24 2.79
N ALA A 250 -8.39 -17.69 4.03
CA ALA A 250 -9.43 -18.38 4.78
C ALA A 250 -10.62 -17.45 5.11
N ASN A 251 -10.36 -16.18 5.48
CA ASN A 251 -11.42 -15.19 5.73
C ASN A 251 -12.13 -14.76 4.44
N LEU A 252 -11.42 -14.67 3.30
CA LEU A 252 -12.07 -14.47 1.99
C LEU A 252 -13.04 -15.62 1.69
N ASN A 253 -12.57 -16.85 1.76
CA ASN A 253 -13.40 -18.04 1.49
C ASN A 253 -14.60 -18.14 2.46
N TYR A 254 -14.44 -17.74 3.72
CA TYR A 254 -15.54 -17.74 4.68
C TYR A 254 -16.61 -16.71 4.31
N ALA A 255 -16.22 -15.55 3.79
CA ALA A 255 -17.13 -14.51 3.33
C ALA A 255 -17.76 -14.80 1.94
N ASP A 256 -17.23 -15.80 1.20
CA ASP A 256 -17.83 -16.34 -0.02
C ASP A 256 -19.03 -17.27 0.25
N MET A 257 -19.24 -17.68 1.51
CA MET A 257 -20.30 -18.61 1.86
C MET A 257 -21.67 -18.06 1.47
N ILE A 258 -22.54 -18.95 1.02
CA ILE A 258 -23.94 -18.65 0.75
C ILE A 258 -24.64 -18.29 2.06
N ARG A 259 -25.59 -17.38 1.97
CA ARG A 259 -26.43 -16.94 3.07
C ARG A 259 -27.09 -18.11 3.84
N GLN A 260 -27.00 -18.07 5.16
CA GLN A 260 -27.53 -19.10 6.06
C GLN A 260 -28.85 -18.64 6.71
N GLY A 261 -29.93 -18.69 5.94
CA GLY A 261 -31.28 -18.35 6.42
C GLY A 261 -31.60 -16.85 6.46
N ASN A 262 -32.76 -16.50 7.04
CA ASN A 262 -33.34 -15.15 6.95
C ASN A 262 -32.65 -14.11 7.85
N GLN A 263 -31.87 -14.54 8.85
CA GLN A 263 -31.13 -13.65 9.76
C GLN A 263 -29.69 -13.37 9.31
N ASP A 264 -29.29 -13.88 8.15
CA ASP A 264 -27.94 -13.73 7.59
C ASP A 264 -27.93 -12.74 6.41
N GLY A 265 -28.60 -11.61 6.60
CA GLY A 265 -28.69 -10.55 5.59
C GLY A 265 -29.67 -10.86 4.45
N ARG A 266 -29.53 -10.08 3.40
CA ARG A 266 -30.29 -10.22 2.14
C ARG A 266 -29.31 -10.41 0.98
N GLY A 267 -29.70 -11.13 -0.05
CA GLY A 267 -28.83 -11.46 -1.17
C GLY A 267 -28.29 -12.87 -1.10
N HIS A 268 -27.32 -13.18 -1.96
CA HIS A 268 -26.80 -14.53 -2.14
C HIS A 268 -25.76 -14.92 -1.09
N LEU A 269 -24.89 -13.97 -0.70
CA LEU A 269 -23.76 -14.21 0.18
C LEU A 269 -24.07 -13.94 1.65
N SER A 270 -23.39 -14.66 2.55
CA SER A 270 -23.50 -14.53 3.99
C SER A 270 -23.05 -13.15 4.49
N ASN A 271 -23.90 -12.49 5.26
CA ASN A 271 -23.52 -11.26 5.98
C ASN A 271 -22.59 -11.56 7.17
N ARG A 272 -22.82 -12.67 7.89
CA ARG A 272 -21.95 -13.08 9.00
C ARG A 272 -20.53 -13.35 8.53
N GLY A 273 -20.40 -13.99 7.34
CA GLY A 273 -19.10 -14.20 6.71
C GLY A 273 -18.40 -12.87 6.39
N LEU A 274 -19.14 -11.90 5.83
CA LEU A 274 -18.62 -10.58 5.53
C LEU A 274 -18.24 -9.79 6.80
N GLU A 275 -19.05 -9.84 7.84
CA GLU A 275 -18.75 -9.21 9.15
C GLU A 275 -17.47 -9.76 9.77
N GLN A 276 -17.27 -11.08 9.72
CA GLN A 276 -16.02 -11.71 10.18
C GLN A 276 -14.82 -11.26 9.34
N PHE A 277 -14.96 -11.16 8.02
CA PHE A 277 -13.92 -10.64 7.15
C PHE A 277 -13.56 -9.19 7.51
N VAL A 278 -14.55 -8.32 7.70
CA VAL A 278 -14.30 -6.91 8.09
C VAL A 278 -13.63 -6.84 9.46
N ARG A 279 -14.04 -7.66 10.43
CA ARG A 279 -13.38 -7.76 11.73
C ARG A 279 -11.91 -8.16 11.60
N PHE A 280 -11.61 -9.15 10.78
CA PHE A 280 -10.24 -9.57 10.48
C PHE A 280 -9.44 -8.41 9.87
N MET A 281 -9.99 -7.69 8.89
CA MET A 281 -9.33 -6.56 8.25
C MET A 281 -9.07 -5.39 9.22
N LEU A 282 -10.02 -5.07 10.11
CA LEU A 282 -9.84 -4.04 11.14
C LEU A 282 -8.73 -4.40 12.13
N LYS A 283 -8.71 -5.65 12.61
CA LYS A 283 -7.63 -6.14 13.48
C LYS A 283 -6.28 -6.12 12.79
N THR A 284 -6.23 -6.47 11.50
CA THR A 284 -5.02 -6.36 10.69
C THR A 284 -4.55 -4.90 10.56
N ALA A 285 -5.46 -3.96 10.34
CA ALA A 285 -5.14 -2.54 10.30
C ALA A 285 -4.58 -2.04 11.64
N LEU A 286 -5.19 -2.40 12.76
CA LEU A 286 -4.71 -2.06 14.10
C LEU A 286 -3.31 -2.61 14.38
N ASP A 287 -3.03 -3.87 14.04
CA ASP A 287 -1.68 -4.46 14.15
C ASP A 287 -0.64 -3.66 13.36
N GLN A 288 -0.98 -3.23 12.14
CA GLN A 288 -0.06 -2.44 11.32
C GLN A 288 0.15 -1.02 11.85
N ILE A 289 -0.88 -0.38 12.36
CA ILE A 289 -0.79 0.95 13.00
C ILE A 289 0.07 0.87 14.28
N GLU A 290 -0.11 -0.14 15.10
CA GLU A 290 0.65 -0.34 16.34
C GLU A 290 2.13 -0.61 16.05
N TYR A 291 2.41 -1.45 15.06
CA TYR A 291 3.76 -1.66 14.55
C TYR A 291 4.41 -0.34 14.11
N MET A 292 3.73 0.45 13.25
CA MET A 292 4.26 1.73 12.78
C MET A 292 4.38 2.76 13.89
N SER A 293 3.46 2.78 14.86
CA SER A 293 3.57 3.63 16.05
C SER A 293 4.85 3.36 16.83
N THR A 294 5.26 2.11 16.91
CA THR A 294 6.55 1.74 17.55
C THR A 294 7.74 2.17 16.68
N CYS A 295 7.67 1.98 15.38
CA CYS A 295 8.73 2.36 14.44
C CYS A 295 8.94 3.87 14.36
N LEU A 296 7.85 4.65 14.45
CA LEU A 296 7.84 6.10 14.29
C LEU A 296 8.03 6.87 15.61
N LYS A 297 8.48 6.25 16.71
CA LYS A 297 8.88 7.00 17.90
C LYS A 297 10.11 7.84 17.59
N LEU A 298 10.00 9.17 17.65
CA LEU A 298 11.01 10.13 17.19
C LEU A 298 12.39 9.90 17.80
N ASN A 299 12.47 9.71 19.12
CA ASN A 299 13.75 9.43 19.81
C ASN A 299 14.38 8.14 19.29
N SER A 300 13.60 7.06 19.17
CA SER A 300 14.09 5.78 18.65
C SER A 300 14.54 5.85 17.20
N LEU A 301 13.85 6.65 16.37
CA LEU A 301 14.25 6.85 14.98
C LEU A 301 15.54 7.65 14.86
N SER A 302 15.71 8.71 15.69
CA SER A 302 16.95 9.48 15.77
C SER A 302 18.14 8.61 16.20
N GLU A 303 17.97 7.76 17.22
CA GLU A 303 19.01 6.81 17.66
C GLU A 303 19.37 5.79 16.56
N ARG A 304 18.36 5.30 15.81
CA ARG A 304 18.60 4.37 14.68
C ARG A 304 19.36 5.04 13.54
N ILE A 305 19.12 6.33 13.26
CA ILE A 305 19.90 7.12 12.32
C ILE A 305 21.37 7.20 12.76
N GLU A 306 21.64 7.51 14.03
CA GLU A 306 23.00 7.54 14.56
C GLU A 306 23.70 6.18 14.43
N LYS A 307 23.04 5.12 14.88
CA LYS A 307 23.55 3.75 14.77
C LYS A 307 23.83 3.36 13.33
N TYR A 308 22.95 3.75 12.40
CA TYR A 308 23.15 3.52 10.97
C TYR A 308 24.43 4.18 10.46
N CYS A 309 24.60 5.48 10.72
CA CYS A 309 25.78 6.22 10.29
C CYS A 309 27.07 5.65 10.90
N HIS A 310 27.03 5.30 12.18
CA HIS A 310 28.17 4.67 12.86
C HIS A 310 28.52 3.31 12.23
N ARG A 311 27.55 2.44 12.00
CA ARG A 311 27.76 1.12 11.39
C ARG A 311 28.24 1.21 9.95
N ALA A 312 27.74 2.19 9.17
CA ALA A 312 28.23 2.46 7.81
C ALA A 312 29.70 2.85 7.82
N ASN A 313 30.11 3.73 8.74
CA ASN A 313 31.48 4.23 8.83
C ASN A 313 32.46 3.19 9.45
N ALA A 314 31.95 2.27 10.24
CA ALA A 314 32.72 1.14 10.78
C ALA A 314 32.75 -0.09 9.84
N SER A 315 32.26 0.05 8.59
CA SER A 315 32.19 -1.01 7.57
C SER A 315 31.36 -2.25 7.96
N PHE A 316 30.46 -2.13 8.93
CA PHE A 316 29.51 -3.19 9.29
C PHE A 316 28.35 -3.34 8.29
N LEU A 317 28.12 -2.33 7.46
CA LEU A 317 27.16 -2.36 6.37
C LEU A 317 27.94 -2.47 5.05
N ARG A 318 27.46 -3.26 4.13
CA ARG A 318 28.11 -3.44 2.80
C ARG A 318 27.89 -2.22 1.88
N ILE A 319 28.16 -1.03 2.42
CA ILE A 319 28.05 0.26 1.70
C ILE A 319 29.32 1.08 1.95
N ASN A 320 29.57 2.03 1.06
CA ASN A 320 30.63 3.02 1.28
C ASN A 320 30.34 3.84 2.55
N PRO A 321 31.35 4.21 3.34
CA PRO A 321 31.19 5.09 4.49
C PRO A 321 30.39 6.35 4.15
N LEU A 322 29.63 6.86 5.10
CA LEU A 322 28.92 8.12 4.95
C LEU A 322 29.83 9.29 5.30
N PRO A 323 29.69 10.47 4.63
CA PRO A 323 30.44 11.66 5.01
C PRO A 323 30.21 12.03 6.48
N GLN A 324 31.24 12.51 7.16
CA GLN A 324 31.16 12.96 8.55
C GLN A 324 30.14 14.09 8.69
N GLY A 325 29.23 13.99 9.66
CA GLY A 325 28.13 14.94 9.87
C GLY A 325 26.82 14.57 9.18
N SER A 326 26.76 13.44 8.43
CA SER A 326 25.53 12.94 7.84
C SER A 326 24.45 12.66 8.89
N ASP A 327 24.83 12.13 10.05
CA ASP A 327 23.93 11.86 11.18
C ASP A 327 23.25 13.14 11.69
N LYS A 328 24.04 14.25 11.82
CA LYS A 328 23.51 15.55 12.25
C LYS A 328 22.52 16.11 11.23
N LEU A 329 22.86 16.02 9.94
CA LEU A 329 22.00 16.51 8.88
C LEU A 329 20.69 15.70 8.78
N PHE A 330 20.76 14.37 8.85
CA PHE A 330 19.57 13.52 8.84
C PHE A 330 18.64 13.80 10.02
N LYS A 331 19.20 13.97 11.23
CA LYS A 331 18.39 14.32 12.40
C LYS A 331 17.76 15.71 12.28
N ALA A 332 18.49 16.68 11.77
CA ALA A 332 17.93 18.02 11.52
C ALA A 332 16.79 17.97 10.51
N LEU A 333 16.94 17.21 9.42
CA LEU A 333 15.89 16.98 8.42
C LEU A 333 14.68 16.25 8.99
N LEU A 334 14.89 15.27 9.87
CA LEU A 334 13.82 14.55 10.55
C LEU A 334 12.97 15.49 11.44
N LEU A 335 13.60 16.48 12.08
CA LEU A 335 12.92 17.43 12.96
C LEU A 335 12.27 18.60 12.19
N LYS A 336 13.02 19.20 11.25
CA LYS A 336 12.60 20.40 10.53
C LYS A 336 11.77 20.11 9.27
N GLY A 337 11.90 18.90 8.70
CA GLY A 337 11.33 18.51 7.42
C GLY A 337 12.23 18.88 6.25
N GLU A 338 12.74 20.09 6.21
CA GLU A 338 13.67 20.58 5.18
C GLU A 338 14.78 21.43 5.77
N VAL A 339 15.90 21.53 5.04
CA VAL A 339 17.07 22.34 5.39
C VAL A 339 17.54 23.08 4.13
N GLN A 340 17.80 24.38 4.26
CA GLN A 340 18.34 25.17 3.16
C GLN A 340 19.81 24.84 2.91
N ARG A 341 20.20 24.85 1.64
CA ARG A 341 21.61 24.63 1.26
C ARG A 341 22.48 25.80 1.72
N GLY A 342 23.77 25.55 1.88
CA GLY A 342 24.74 26.57 2.19
C GLY A 342 24.93 26.77 3.70
N GLU A 343 24.62 27.94 4.23
CA GLU A 343 24.91 28.30 5.62
C GLU A 343 24.22 27.39 6.64
N GLU A 344 22.93 27.10 6.46
CA GLU A 344 22.22 26.25 7.41
C GLU A 344 22.81 24.84 7.50
N VAL A 345 23.23 24.24 6.37
CA VAL A 345 23.93 22.94 6.40
C VAL A 345 25.26 23.08 7.14
N GLN A 346 26.02 24.16 6.90
CA GLN A 346 27.32 24.40 7.58
C GLN A 346 27.16 24.49 9.10
N GLU A 347 26.13 25.22 9.56
CA GLU A 347 25.82 25.36 10.98
C GLU A 347 25.43 24.02 11.61
N ILE A 348 24.56 23.25 10.95
CA ILE A 348 24.09 21.96 11.45
C ILE A 348 25.25 20.96 11.60
N ILE A 349 26.12 20.85 10.60
CA ILE A 349 27.19 19.85 10.63
C ILE A 349 28.49 20.36 11.29
N GLY A 350 28.61 21.68 11.46
CA GLY A 350 29.80 22.31 12.05
C GLY A 350 31.01 22.32 11.13
N MET A 351 30.83 22.35 9.80
CA MET A 351 31.89 22.21 8.80
C MET A 351 31.91 23.38 7.80
N LYS A 352 33.08 23.62 7.16
CA LYS A 352 33.26 24.69 6.17
C LYS A 352 32.47 24.43 4.88
N LYS A 353 32.15 25.48 4.15
CA LYS A 353 31.36 25.50 2.91
C LYS A 353 31.74 24.41 1.89
N THR A 354 33.05 24.26 1.61
CA THR A 354 33.55 23.31 0.60
C THR A 354 33.21 21.86 1.00
N TYR A 355 33.38 21.51 2.28
CA TYR A 355 33.04 20.18 2.78
C TYR A 355 31.53 19.95 2.78
N SER A 356 30.76 20.91 3.27
CA SER A 356 29.29 20.84 3.32
C SER A 356 28.70 20.63 1.92
N SER A 357 29.22 21.31 0.90
CA SER A 357 28.78 21.14 -0.48
C SER A 357 29.09 19.73 -1.04
N LYS A 358 30.27 19.19 -0.71
CA LYS A 358 30.65 17.81 -1.10
C LYS A 358 29.75 16.78 -0.40
N LEU A 359 29.53 16.93 0.91
CA LEU A 359 28.63 16.07 1.67
C LEU A 359 27.21 16.06 1.07
N VAL A 360 26.66 17.23 0.77
CA VAL A 360 25.31 17.32 0.16
C VAL A 360 25.28 16.65 -1.22
N SER A 361 26.29 16.89 -2.07
CA SER A 361 26.35 16.25 -3.39
C SER A 361 26.37 14.73 -3.26
N GLU A 362 27.24 14.19 -2.42
CA GLU A 362 27.36 12.74 -2.21
C GLU A 362 26.07 12.13 -1.68
N LEU A 363 25.40 12.78 -0.70
CA LEU A 363 24.15 12.27 -0.15
C LEU A 363 22.99 12.32 -1.15
N LEU A 364 22.97 13.31 -2.07
CA LEU A 364 22.03 13.35 -3.19
C LEU A 364 22.32 12.25 -4.20
N ASP A 365 23.58 12.07 -4.60
CA ASP A 365 24.00 11.05 -5.56
C ASP A 365 23.71 9.62 -5.05
N ARG A 366 23.75 9.44 -3.73
CA ARG A 366 23.43 8.18 -3.04
C ARG A 366 21.97 8.07 -2.61
N TYR A 367 21.10 9.00 -3.02
CA TYR A 367 19.67 9.00 -2.75
C TYR A 367 19.28 8.99 -1.25
N TYR A 368 20.10 9.55 -0.36
CA TYR A 368 19.71 9.82 1.03
C TYR A 368 18.97 11.15 1.18
N LEU A 369 19.17 12.02 0.22
CA LEU A 369 18.50 13.31 0.14
C LEU A 369 17.81 13.47 -1.21
N VAL A 370 16.76 14.30 -1.21
CA VAL A 370 16.09 14.79 -2.43
C VAL A 370 15.96 16.30 -2.38
N SER A 371 15.85 16.91 -3.56
CA SER A 371 15.64 18.36 -3.71
C SER A 371 14.99 18.64 -5.05
N ASP A 372 14.10 19.61 -5.11
CA ASP A 372 13.37 19.99 -6.33
C ASP A 372 14.22 20.82 -7.31
N GLY A 373 15.50 21.04 -7.00
CA GLY A 373 16.45 21.73 -7.87
C GLY A 373 17.75 22.11 -7.19
N PRO A 374 18.75 22.61 -7.96
CA PRO A 374 20.10 22.85 -7.46
C PRO A 374 20.21 23.86 -6.32
N ARG A 375 19.23 24.74 -6.18
CA ARG A 375 19.18 25.81 -5.16
C ARG A 375 18.01 25.66 -4.17
N LYS A 376 17.24 24.58 -4.30
CA LYS A 376 16.08 24.30 -3.44
C LYS A 376 16.50 23.57 -2.17
N ALA A 377 15.63 23.61 -1.17
CA ALA A 377 15.83 22.94 0.10
C ALA A 377 16.09 21.44 -0.05
N LEU A 378 16.79 20.89 0.90
CA LEU A 378 17.08 19.46 1.02
C LEU A 378 16.02 18.83 1.90
N ARG A 379 15.57 17.64 1.52
CA ARG A 379 14.66 16.79 2.30
C ARG A 379 15.28 15.41 2.45
N ILE A 380 14.95 14.73 3.55
CA ILE A 380 15.38 13.35 3.77
C ILE A 380 14.66 12.42 2.78
N ASN A 381 15.38 11.43 2.30
CA ASN A 381 14.82 10.33 1.52
C ASN A 381 15.16 8.99 2.18
N PHE A 382 14.17 8.19 2.44
CA PHE A 382 14.33 6.86 3.02
C PHE A 382 14.48 5.83 1.89
N ASN A 383 15.66 5.81 1.22
CA ASN A 383 15.95 4.76 0.25
C ASN A 383 15.85 3.37 0.90
N ALA A 384 15.63 2.32 0.12
CA ALA A 384 15.31 1.00 0.67
C ALA A 384 16.39 0.44 1.60
N HIS A 385 17.68 0.68 1.33
CA HIS A 385 18.76 0.26 2.22
C HIS A 385 18.72 1.02 3.56
N PHE A 386 18.55 2.34 3.53
CA PHE A 386 18.41 3.17 4.73
C PHE A 386 17.18 2.76 5.53
N ALA A 387 16.04 2.63 4.86
CA ALA A 387 14.79 2.22 5.47
C ALA A 387 14.87 0.83 6.12
N SER A 388 15.58 -0.14 5.54
CA SER A 388 15.75 -1.48 6.11
C SER A 388 16.42 -1.47 7.48
N GLN A 389 17.32 -0.50 7.72
CA GLN A 389 18.03 -0.34 9.00
C GLN A 389 17.25 0.54 9.99
N LEU A 390 16.42 1.44 9.50
CA LEU A 390 15.64 2.35 10.35
C LEU A 390 14.31 1.77 10.81
N PHE A 391 13.68 0.91 10.01
CA PHE A 391 12.38 0.31 10.27
C PHE A 391 12.52 -1.21 10.35
N PRO A 392 12.88 -1.76 11.54
CA PRO A 392 13.07 -3.20 11.72
C PRO A 392 11.84 -4.00 11.27
N GLU A 393 12.04 -5.11 10.58
CA GLU A 393 10.98 -6.00 10.08
C GLU A 393 10.00 -5.38 9.08
N LEU A 394 10.21 -4.12 8.68
CA LEU A 394 9.41 -3.50 7.61
C LEU A 394 9.79 -4.04 6.24
N MET A 395 11.09 -4.24 6.05
CA MET A 395 11.63 -4.82 4.82
C MET A 395 11.79 -6.34 4.99
N PRO A 396 11.61 -7.12 3.93
CA PRO A 396 12.02 -8.53 3.96
C PRO A 396 13.53 -8.61 4.18
N PRO A 397 14.04 -9.76 4.69
CA PRO A 397 15.48 -9.97 4.77
C PRO A 397 16.09 -9.94 3.36
N GLU A 398 17.27 -9.34 3.23
CA GLU A 398 18.04 -9.37 1.98
C GLU A 398 18.32 -10.83 1.60
N LYS A 399 18.21 -11.16 0.31
CA LYS A 399 18.65 -12.47 -0.19
C LYS A 399 20.16 -12.59 0.07
N SER A 400 20.56 -13.62 0.81
CA SER A 400 21.96 -13.94 1.15
C SER A 400 22.79 -14.28 -0.09
#